data_8bff6b12ee584fc241582e03acaec9b8
#
_entry.id   8bff6b12ee584fc241582e03acaec9b8
#
_cell.length_a   1.000
_cell.length_b   1.000
_cell.length_c   1.000
_cell.angle_alpha   90.00
_cell.angle_beta   90.00
_cell.angle_gamma   90.00
#
_symmetry.space_group_name_H-M   'P 1'
#
loop_
_entity.id
_entity.type
_entity.pdbx_description
1 polymer ?
#
loop_
_entity_poly.entity_id
_entity_poly.type
_entity_poly.pdbx_seq_one_letter_code
_entity_poly.pdbx_strand_id
1 'polypeptide(L)'
;ALVNEISETEAITSLVALKDNKFAYSLANGTVGVYDKLNRVWRVKSKNAPVCLSSYDIDGDGVPELITGWSNGKVDARNSRTGEVVFHDVLGHGVAGLVTGDYTMSGKSQLIACSVQGEIRGYDSTSVPRDTIQHGEVMRELFSKKQALLSELKNYSSDPSGTGIPANTRLLTEISVSSGSKIYPGGHVVVSLSTNNLTLIRSATVFAEGIFEGETFVVHPRIDQVTRHLEIPLVPPKDTPLDIHIRAFVGSNAMKNQFHVFEVTRQLPRFSMYNLANPVSKVIPDSFVTFRLNEKPLRLDAWQSQNFLVNSNTEERGGEGPSSAEWRISLTSLRDGSMLQLKYESGTMTIATPHMGIAADIIQSLAQFFNLNTIQSFAEFPSIFLSLRDQLNKVEELQQNAAKMSANVADTANIVRGLIVQAEDSRLLQYMKDLRECYSHLQQVNNDLIRNYSLRSANHKELLQTLRNINAIVQHASRLRVGKAKNDVASLCRSAIATKNINLLIKTIKTGEA
;
A
#
# COMPACT_ATOMS: atom_id res chain seq x y z
N ALA A 1 18.03 -8.70 13.73
CA ALA A 1 18.39 -7.48 12.98
C ALA A 1 17.46 -7.36 11.80
N LEU A 2 16.87 -6.18 11.56
CA LEU A 2 16.12 -5.89 10.34
C LEU A 2 17.11 -5.86 9.18
N VAL A 3 16.89 -6.71 8.16
CA VAL A 3 17.78 -6.78 6.99
C VAL A 3 17.26 -5.89 5.88
N ASN A 4 15.95 -5.98 5.57
CA ASN A 4 15.31 -5.21 4.50
C ASN A 4 13.87 -4.85 4.87
N GLU A 5 13.34 -3.77 4.30
CA GLU A 5 11.95 -3.33 4.44
C GLU A 5 11.39 -3.00 3.05
N ILE A 6 10.22 -3.57 2.75
CA ILE A 6 9.50 -3.35 1.50
C ILE A 6 8.09 -2.87 1.86
N SER A 7 7.64 -1.80 1.23
CA SER A 7 6.27 -1.27 1.39
C SER A 7 5.45 -1.56 0.14
N GLU A 8 4.28 -2.14 0.30
CA GLU A 8 3.30 -2.37 -0.77
C GLU A 8 2.10 -1.42 -0.64
N THR A 9 1.34 -1.31 -1.72
CA THR A 9 0.21 -0.37 -1.85
C THR A 9 -0.97 -0.72 -0.96
N GLU A 10 -1.13 -2.03 -0.65
CA GLU A 10 -2.24 -2.58 0.12
C GLU A 10 -1.77 -3.53 1.22
N ALA A 11 -2.71 -3.95 2.08
CA ALA A 11 -2.43 -4.89 3.15
C ALA A 11 -2.00 -6.25 2.60
N ILE A 12 -0.88 -6.76 3.08
CA ILE A 12 -0.38 -8.09 2.76
C ILE A 12 -1.23 -9.12 3.52
N THR A 13 -1.82 -10.07 2.79
CA THR A 13 -2.68 -11.12 3.35
C THR A 13 -1.94 -12.41 3.61
N SER A 14 -0.96 -12.75 2.79
CA SER A 14 -0.17 -13.97 2.94
C SER A 14 1.24 -13.81 2.38
N LEU A 15 2.18 -14.56 2.94
CA LEU A 15 3.58 -14.64 2.52
C LEU A 15 4.02 -16.09 2.48
N VAL A 16 4.79 -16.47 1.47
CA VAL A 16 5.41 -17.79 1.37
C VAL A 16 6.85 -17.68 0.87
N ALA A 17 7.75 -18.44 1.47
CA ALA A 17 9.13 -18.54 1.00
C ALA A 17 9.20 -19.43 -0.24
N LEU A 18 9.97 -19.02 -1.23
CA LEU A 18 10.30 -19.78 -2.44
C LEU A 18 11.78 -20.12 -2.45
N LYS A 19 12.20 -20.98 -3.38
CA LYS A 19 13.59 -21.32 -3.58
C LYS A 19 14.40 -20.10 -4.06
N ASP A 20 15.73 -20.12 -3.86
CA ASP A 20 16.67 -19.11 -4.35
C ASP A 20 16.49 -17.71 -3.75
N ASN A 21 16.22 -17.62 -2.43
CA ASN A 21 16.02 -16.36 -1.68
C ASN A 21 14.86 -15.50 -2.19
N LYS A 22 13.91 -16.10 -2.87
CA LYS A 22 12.67 -15.47 -3.30
C LYS A 22 11.56 -15.66 -2.26
N PHE A 23 10.63 -14.75 -2.25
CA PHE A 23 9.39 -14.91 -1.51
C PHE A 23 8.21 -14.39 -2.34
N ALA A 24 7.08 -15.04 -2.16
CA ALA A 24 5.83 -14.59 -2.74
C ALA A 24 4.96 -13.90 -1.70
N TYR A 25 4.15 -12.98 -2.18
CA TYR A 25 3.21 -12.23 -1.36
C TYR A 25 1.84 -12.13 -2.05
N SER A 26 0.82 -11.94 -1.25
CA SER A 26 -0.52 -11.60 -1.73
C SER A 26 -1.07 -10.39 -1.00
N LEU A 27 -1.84 -9.56 -1.72
CA LEU A 27 -2.48 -8.35 -1.22
C LEU A 27 -4.00 -8.52 -1.15
N ALA A 28 -4.63 -7.79 -0.26
CA ALA A 28 -6.08 -7.80 -0.07
C ALA A 28 -6.89 -7.44 -1.34
N ASN A 29 -6.28 -6.68 -2.25
CA ASN A 29 -6.88 -6.25 -3.51
C ASN A 29 -6.81 -7.27 -4.66
N GLY A 30 -6.38 -8.51 -4.40
CA GLY A 30 -6.29 -9.56 -5.41
C GLY A 30 -4.95 -9.64 -6.14
N THR A 31 -3.94 -8.90 -5.73
CA THR A 31 -2.59 -8.95 -6.31
C THR A 31 -1.79 -10.09 -5.68
N VAL A 32 -1.06 -10.81 -6.51
CA VAL A 32 -0.08 -11.82 -6.12
C VAL A 32 1.22 -11.53 -6.85
N GLY A 33 2.35 -11.64 -6.19
CA GLY A 33 3.64 -11.36 -6.79
C GLY A 33 4.81 -12.06 -6.11
N VAL A 34 5.97 -11.98 -6.75
CA VAL A 34 7.22 -12.57 -6.25
C VAL A 34 8.31 -11.51 -6.20
N TYR A 35 9.05 -11.52 -5.11
CA TYR A 35 10.27 -10.75 -4.91
C TYR A 35 11.50 -11.66 -4.92
N ASP A 36 12.57 -11.17 -5.52
CA ASP A 36 13.92 -11.66 -5.33
C ASP A 36 14.68 -10.61 -4.50
N LYS A 37 14.88 -10.89 -3.24
CA LYS A 37 15.39 -9.92 -2.25
C LYS A 37 14.54 -8.65 -2.23
N LEU A 38 15.00 -7.56 -2.86
CA LEU A 38 14.31 -6.27 -2.94
C LEU A 38 13.68 -6.00 -4.31
N ASN A 39 14.02 -6.81 -5.31
CA ASN A 39 13.55 -6.60 -6.68
C ASN A 39 12.27 -7.40 -6.92
N ARG A 40 11.24 -6.72 -7.41
CA ARG A 40 10.02 -7.38 -7.85
C ARG A 40 10.27 -8.12 -9.16
N VAL A 41 10.09 -9.45 -9.15
CA VAL A 41 10.28 -10.29 -10.33
C VAL A 41 9.07 -10.17 -11.26
N TRP A 42 7.88 -10.38 -10.70
CA TRP A 42 6.61 -10.23 -11.40
C TRP A 42 5.47 -10.03 -10.41
N ARG A 43 4.35 -9.54 -10.91
CA ARG A 43 3.08 -9.51 -10.18
C ARG A 43 1.91 -9.69 -11.13
N VAL A 44 0.83 -10.26 -10.63
CA VAL A 44 -0.41 -10.48 -11.35
C VAL A 44 -1.57 -10.02 -10.49
N LYS A 45 -2.53 -9.35 -11.12
CA LYS A 45 -3.77 -8.88 -10.50
C LYS A 45 -4.93 -9.75 -10.94
N SER A 46 -5.76 -10.16 -9.99
CA SER A 46 -7.03 -10.85 -10.21
C SER A 46 -8.19 -10.03 -9.66
N LYS A 47 -9.39 -10.25 -10.20
CA LYS A 47 -10.64 -9.71 -9.65
C LYS A 47 -11.03 -10.39 -8.31
N ASN A 48 -10.49 -11.58 -8.06
CA ASN A 48 -10.79 -12.38 -6.89
C ASN A 48 -9.71 -12.18 -5.82
N ALA A 49 -10.09 -12.24 -4.55
CA ALA A 49 -9.14 -12.14 -3.45
C ALA A 49 -8.32 -13.44 -3.31
N PRO A 50 -6.98 -13.37 -3.16
CA PRO A 50 -6.16 -14.51 -2.79
C PRO A 50 -6.41 -14.84 -1.31
N VAL A 51 -6.70 -16.10 -1.01
CA VAL A 51 -7.00 -16.57 0.34
C VAL A 51 -5.75 -17.13 1.01
N CYS A 52 -4.99 -17.93 0.26
CA CYS A 52 -3.79 -18.59 0.78
C CYS A 52 -2.75 -18.78 -0.33
N LEU A 53 -1.50 -18.82 0.08
CA LEU A 53 -0.34 -19.11 -0.76
C LEU A 53 0.36 -20.38 -0.24
N SER A 54 0.91 -21.17 -1.16
CA SER A 54 1.78 -22.30 -0.86
C SER A 54 2.87 -22.41 -1.92
N SER A 55 3.87 -23.22 -1.65
CA SER A 55 4.98 -23.52 -2.58
C SER A 55 5.03 -25.02 -2.79
N TYR A 56 4.90 -25.46 -4.04
CA TYR A 56 4.89 -26.89 -4.38
C TYR A 56 5.38 -27.10 -5.82
N ASP A 57 6.21 -28.12 -6.01
CA ASP A 57 6.70 -28.53 -7.34
C ASP A 57 5.64 -29.46 -7.97
N ILE A 58 4.73 -28.87 -8.75
CA ILE A 58 3.60 -29.59 -9.33
C ILE A 58 3.95 -30.28 -10.66
N ASP A 59 4.95 -29.77 -11.39
CA ASP A 59 5.38 -30.33 -12.66
C ASP A 59 6.60 -31.25 -12.54
N GLY A 60 7.18 -31.39 -11.35
CA GLY A 60 8.27 -32.32 -11.06
C GLY A 60 9.65 -31.88 -11.62
N ASP A 61 9.85 -30.58 -11.88
CA ASP A 61 11.10 -30.05 -12.42
C ASP A 61 12.15 -29.71 -11.34
N GLY A 62 11.81 -29.89 -10.07
CA GLY A 62 12.67 -29.60 -8.92
C GLY A 62 12.70 -28.13 -8.52
N VAL A 63 11.92 -27.26 -9.18
CA VAL A 63 11.73 -25.85 -8.83
C VAL A 63 10.27 -25.64 -8.42
N PRO A 64 9.98 -25.35 -7.16
CA PRO A 64 8.60 -25.22 -6.70
C PRO A 64 7.92 -24.00 -7.32
N GLU A 65 6.69 -24.21 -7.78
CA GLU A 65 5.76 -23.20 -8.23
C GLU A 65 5.13 -22.46 -7.06
N LEU A 66 4.66 -21.25 -7.35
CA LEU A 66 3.76 -20.54 -6.45
C LEU A 66 2.32 -21.01 -6.65
N ILE A 67 1.76 -21.63 -5.63
CA ILE A 67 0.37 -22.04 -5.61
C ILE A 67 -0.48 -20.98 -4.94
N THR A 68 -1.54 -20.54 -5.61
CA THR A 68 -2.48 -19.56 -5.08
C THR A 68 -3.88 -20.12 -5.01
N GLY A 69 -4.49 -20.05 -3.85
CA GLY A 69 -5.91 -20.36 -3.65
C GLY A 69 -6.74 -19.08 -3.62
N TRP A 70 -7.80 -19.03 -4.45
CA TRP A 70 -8.62 -17.85 -4.66
C TRP A 70 -10.01 -17.98 -4.04
N SER A 71 -10.61 -16.84 -3.69
CA SER A 71 -11.96 -16.76 -3.11
C SER A 71 -13.08 -17.32 -4.00
N ASN A 72 -12.85 -17.45 -5.30
CA ASN A 72 -13.78 -18.05 -6.26
C ASN A 72 -13.61 -19.55 -6.45
N GLY A 73 -12.76 -20.21 -5.66
CA GLY A 73 -12.49 -21.64 -5.76
C GLY A 73 -11.36 -22.02 -6.72
N LYS A 74 -10.80 -21.06 -7.45
CA LYS A 74 -9.67 -21.32 -8.34
C LYS A 74 -8.41 -21.62 -7.50
N VAL A 75 -7.67 -22.66 -7.91
CA VAL A 75 -6.33 -22.97 -7.46
C VAL A 75 -5.44 -22.86 -8.69
N ASP A 76 -4.45 -21.99 -8.70
CA ASP A 76 -3.49 -21.88 -9.79
C ASP A 76 -2.05 -22.02 -9.29
N ALA A 77 -1.24 -22.71 -10.09
CA ALA A 77 0.19 -22.82 -9.92
C ALA A 77 0.89 -21.94 -10.96
N ARG A 78 1.80 -21.09 -10.50
CA ARG A 78 2.54 -20.18 -11.36
C ARG A 78 4.03 -20.39 -11.24
N ASN A 79 4.70 -20.35 -12.37
CA ASN A 79 6.15 -20.41 -12.40
C ASN A 79 6.74 -19.25 -11.58
N SER A 80 7.64 -19.58 -10.66
CA SER A 80 8.24 -18.61 -9.74
C SER A 80 9.13 -17.54 -10.43
N ARG A 81 9.54 -17.75 -11.69
CA ARG A 81 10.39 -16.84 -12.45
C ARG A 81 9.63 -16.00 -13.46
N THR A 82 8.67 -16.60 -14.18
CA THR A 82 7.94 -15.92 -15.27
C THR A 82 6.56 -15.41 -14.86
N GLY A 83 5.95 -15.99 -13.80
CA GLY A 83 4.57 -15.69 -13.38
C GLY A 83 3.50 -16.37 -14.26
N GLU A 84 3.89 -17.15 -15.25
CA GLU A 84 2.98 -17.90 -16.11
C GLU A 84 2.28 -19.01 -15.35
N VAL A 85 1.03 -19.28 -15.70
CA VAL A 85 0.23 -20.36 -15.09
C VAL A 85 0.68 -21.68 -15.68
N VAL A 86 1.22 -22.57 -14.85
CA VAL A 86 1.63 -23.91 -15.21
C VAL A 86 0.47 -24.90 -15.05
N PHE A 87 -0.33 -24.72 -14.00
CA PHE A 87 -1.46 -25.56 -13.70
C PHE A 87 -2.60 -24.73 -13.12
N HIS A 88 -3.85 -25.11 -13.37
CA HIS A 88 -5.01 -24.55 -12.70
C HIS A 88 -6.12 -25.58 -12.56
N ASP A 89 -6.85 -25.48 -11.46
CA ASP A 89 -8.07 -26.24 -11.18
C ASP A 89 -9.08 -25.32 -10.48
N VAL A 90 -10.35 -25.74 -10.44
CA VAL A 90 -11.43 -24.97 -9.82
C VAL A 90 -12.22 -25.88 -8.89
N LEU A 91 -12.21 -25.57 -7.60
CA LEU A 91 -13.09 -26.17 -6.59
C LEU A 91 -14.51 -25.60 -6.74
N GLY A 92 -15.51 -26.32 -6.31
CA GLY A 92 -16.90 -25.88 -6.39
C GLY A 92 -17.21 -24.59 -5.61
N HIS A 93 -16.39 -24.28 -4.61
CA HIS A 93 -16.51 -23.11 -3.72
C HIS A 93 -15.14 -22.52 -3.41
N GLY A 94 -15.13 -21.30 -2.82
CA GLY A 94 -13.91 -20.58 -2.46
C GLY A 94 -12.91 -21.47 -1.70
N VAL A 95 -11.63 -21.29 -2.00
CA VAL A 95 -10.54 -22.01 -1.33
C VAL A 95 -10.47 -21.59 0.13
N ALA A 96 -10.42 -22.53 1.05
CA ALA A 96 -10.24 -22.29 2.48
C ALA A 96 -8.77 -22.35 2.90
N GLY A 97 -7.99 -23.25 2.29
CA GLY A 97 -6.59 -23.44 2.62
C GLY A 97 -5.85 -24.35 1.64
N LEU A 98 -4.53 -24.21 1.63
CA LEU A 98 -3.58 -25.03 0.91
C LEU A 98 -2.55 -25.56 1.91
N VAL A 99 -2.24 -26.84 1.82
CA VAL A 99 -1.22 -27.48 2.65
C VAL A 99 -0.45 -28.52 1.83
N THR A 100 0.81 -28.71 2.15
CA THR A 100 1.64 -29.76 1.54
C THR A 100 1.95 -30.83 2.57
N GLY A 101 1.81 -32.09 2.20
CA GLY A 101 2.08 -33.21 3.08
C GLY A 101 2.00 -34.55 2.37
N ASP A 102 2.65 -35.58 2.90
CA ASP A 102 2.57 -36.92 2.39
C ASP A 102 1.35 -37.64 3.00
N TYR A 103 0.14 -37.40 2.45
CA TYR A 103 -1.08 -38.03 2.94
C TYR A 103 -1.29 -39.44 2.39
N THR A 104 -0.61 -39.78 1.31
CA THR A 104 -0.69 -41.15 0.72
C THR A 104 0.34 -42.10 1.32
N MET A 105 1.25 -41.59 2.20
CA MET A 105 2.37 -42.35 2.79
C MET A 105 3.30 -42.96 1.72
N SER A 106 3.46 -42.24 0.60
CA SER A 106 4.29 -42.66 -0.53
C SER A 106 5.74 -42.21 -0.42
N GLY A 107 6.08 -41.41 0.61
CA GLY A 107 7.39 -40.78 0.76
C GLY A 107 7.55 -39.50 -0.06
N LYS A 108 6.50 -39.06 -0.75
CA LYS A 108 6.46 -37.82 -1.53
C LYS A 108 5.37 -36.89 -0.97
N SER A 109 5.68 -35.62 -0.87
CA SER A 109 4.67 -34.65 -0.47
C SER A 109 3.71 -34.38 -1.62
N GLN A 110 2.42 -34.31 -1.33
CA GLN A 110 1.34 -33.89 -2.23
C GLN A 110 0.81 -32.52 -1.80
N LEU A 111 0.25 -31.78 -2.76
CA LEU A 111 -0.49 -30.56 -2.48
C LEU A 111 -1.95 -30.89 -2.18
N ILE A 112 -2.47 -30.40 -1.08
CA ILE A 112 -3.87 -30.57 -0.66
C ILE A 112 -4.53 -29.21 -0.68
N ALA A 113 -5.65 -29.08 -1.41
CA ALA A 113 -6.49 -27.90 -1.44
C ALA A 113 -7.85 -28.20 -0.82
N CYS A 114 -8.31 -27.33 0.08
CA CYS A 114 -9.60 -27.44 0.74
C CYS A 114 -10.49 -26.26 0.37
N SER A 115 -11.77 -26.50 0.10
CA SER A 115 -12.76 -25.44 -0.07
C SER A 115 -13.47 -25.11 1.25
N VAL A 116 -14.13 -23.95 1.30
CA VAL A 116 -14.91 -23.50 2.46
C VAL A 116 -16.07 -24.45 2.79
N GLN A 117 -16.59 -25.19 1.80
CA GLN A 117 -17.68 -26.15 2.00
C GLN A 117 -17.23 -27.60 2.25
N GLY A 118 -15.93 -27.83 2.48
CA GLY A 118 -15.41 -29.14 2.87
C GLY A 118 -15.00 -30.04 1.71
N GLU A 119 -14.98 -29.54 0.46
CA GLU A 119 -14.36 -30.26 -0.66
C GLU A 119 -12.84 -30.29 -0.47
N ILE A 120 -12.22 -31.47 -0.56
CA ILE A 120 -10.79 -31.67 -0.42
C ILE A 120 -10.26 -32.35 -1.68
N ARG A 121 -9.25 -31.75 -2.31
CA ARG A 121 -8.54 -32.35 -3.46
C ARG A 121 -7.04 -32.43 -3.16
N GLY A 122 -6.48 -33.59 -3.48
CA GLY A 122 -5.02 -33.80 -3.44
C GLY A 122 -4.45 -33.83 -4.85
N TYR A 123 -3.31 -33.16 -5.03
CA TYR A 123 -2.57 -33.12 -6.29
C TYR A 123 -1.20 -33.71 -6.06
N ASP A 124 -0.78 -34.60 -6.95
CA ASP A 124 0.56 -35.19 -6.96
C ASP A 124 1.41 -34.57 -8.07
N SER A 125 2.72 -34.51 -7.87
CA SER A 125 3.63 -34.04 -8.92
C SER A 125 3.67 -35.09 -10.04
N THR A 126 3.04 -34.76 -11.16
CA THR A 126 3.11 -35.62 -12.34
C THR A 126 4.23 -35.14 -13.25
N SER A 127 5.20 -36.00 -13.50
CA SER A 127 6.13 -35.84 -14.62
C SER A 127 5.38 -36.03 -15.95
N VAL A 128 4.51 -35.10 -16.31
CA VAL A 128 3.89 -35.07 -17.64
C VAL A 128 4.91 -34.51 -18.61
N PRO A 129 5.19 -35.18 -19.74
CA PRO A 129 6.10 -34.62 -20.75
C PRO A 129 5.58 -33.26 -21.21
N ARG A 130 6.36 -32.20 -20.95
CA ARG A 130 6.05 -30.79 -21.24
C ARG A 130 5.74 -30.49 -22.72
N ASP A 131 6.06 -31.40 -23.63
CA ASP A 131 6.11 -31.08 -25.07
C ASP A 131 4.77 -30.94 -25.77
N THR A 132 3.66 -31.44 -25.20
CA THR A 132 2.37 -31.48 -25.93
C THR A 132 1.42 -30.35 -25.59
N ILE A 133 1.44 -29.82 -24.35
CA ILE A 133 0.49 -28.79 -23.92
C ILE A 133 1.03 -27.38 -24.24
N GLN A 134 2.33 -27.13 -24.07
CA GLN A 134 2.95 -25.85 -24.43
C GLN A 134 2.93 -25.57 -25.93
N HIS A 135 3.11 -26.60 -26.77
CA HIS A 135 3.04 -26.43 -28.21
C HIS A 135 1.66 -26.00 -28.70
N GLY A 136 0.59 -26.48 -28.07
CA GLY A 136 -0.78 -26.10 -28.43
C GLY A 136 -1.14 -24.65 -28.04
N GLU A 137 -0.70 -24.18 -26.88
CA GLU A 137 -0.96 -22.79 -26.43
C GLU A 137 -0.05 -21.78 -27.14
N VAL A 138 1.23 -22.09 -27.31
CA VAL A 138 2.17 -21.26 -28.08
C VAL A 138 1.73 -21.20 -29.55
N MET A 139 1.25 -22.30 -30.13
CA MET A 139 0.70 -22.29 -31.49
C MET A 139 -0.58 -21.45 -31.59
N ARG A 140 -1.47 -21.49 -30.59
CA ARG A 140 -2.67 -20.64 -30.55
C ARG A 140 -2.29 -19.16 -30.40
N GLU A 141 -1.33 -18.84 -29.56
CA GLU A 141 -0.85 -17.47 -29.36
C GLU A 141 -0.15 -16.94 -30.62
N LEU A 142 0.72 -17.75 -31.24
CA LEU A 142 1.37 -17.42 -32.50
C LEU A 142 0.36 -17.31 -33.65
N PHE A 143 -0.65 -18.16 -33.67
CA PHE A 143 -1.72 -18.09 -34.67
C PHE A 143 -2.59 -16.84 -34.49
N SER A 144 -2.91 -16.47 -33.23
CA SER A 144 -3.60 -15.23 -32.88
C SER A 144 -2.77 -14.00 -33.27
N LYS A 145 -1.46 -13.98 -32.95
CA LYS A 145 -0.55 -12.93 -33.39
C LYS A 145 -0.43 -12.86 -34.91
N LYS A 146 -0.33 -14.01 -35.57
CA LYS A 146 -0.29 -14.07 -37.06
C LYS A 146 -1.58 -13.53 -37.66
N GLN A 147 -2.76 -13.89 -37.13
CA GLN A 147 -4.04 -13.33 -37.61
C GLN A 147 -4.16 -11.83 -37.36
N ALA A 148 -3.72 -11.34 -36.19
CA ALA A 148 -3.70 -9.91 -35.90
C ALA A 148 -2.78 -9.16 -36.88
N LEU A 149 -1.56 -9.64 -37.12
CA LEU A 149 -0.62 -9.06 -38.08
C LEU A 149 -1.11 -9.14 -39.52
N LEU A 150 -1.76 -10.25 -39.93
CA LEU A 150 -2.35 -10.37 -41.26
C LEU A 150 -3.55 -9.43 -41.44
N SER A 151 -4.38 -9.25 -40.42
CA SER A 151 -5.47 -8.27 -40.43
C SER A 151 -4.92 -6.84 -40.52
N GLU A 152 -3.85 -6.56 -39.79
CA GLU A 152 -3.15 -5.28 -39.82
C GLU A 152 -2.53 -5.01 -41.21
N LEU A 153 -1.84 -5.99 -41.78
CA LEU A 153 -1.27 -5.92 -43.12
C LEU A 153 -2.37 -5.74 -44.22
N LYS A 154 -3.50 -6.40 -44.03
CA LYS A 154 -4.65 -6.27 -44.94
C LYS A 154 -5.29 -4.87 -44.84
N ASN A 155 -5.34 -4.30 -43.64
CA ASN A 155 -5.77 -2.92 -43.42
C ASN A 155 -4.81 -1.91 -44.09
N TYR A 156 -3.50 -2.16 -44.07
CA TYR A 156 -2.50 -1.34 -44.77
C TYR A 156 -2.51 -1.52 -46.29
N SER A 157 -2.82 -2.71 -46.78
CA SER A 157 -2.86 -3.00 -48.24
C SER A 157 -4.16 -2.61 -48.91
N SER A 158 -5.27 -2.51 -48.19
CA SER A 158 -6.58 -2.23 -48.72
C SER A 158 -6.94 -0.75 -48.85
N ASP A 159 -6.09 0.17 -48.31
CA ASP A 159 -6.43 1.60 -48.30
C ASP A 159 -5.30 2.50 -48.81
N PRO A 160 -5.15 2.63 -50.16
CA PRO A 160 -4.19 3.58 -50.76
C PRO A 160 -4.51 5.04 -50.44
N SER A 161 -5.73 5.35 -49.90
CA SER A 161 -6.19 6.71 -49.61
C SER A 161 -5.79 7.23 -48.21
N GLY A 162 -5.03 6.50 -47.42
CA GLY A 162 -4.45 7.02 -46.16
C GLY A 162 -5.43 7.24 -45.01
N THR A 163 -6.58 6.54 -44.99
CA THR A 163 -7.60 6.65 -43.94
C THR A 163 -7.27 5.80 -42.69
N GLY A 164 -6.28 4.90 -42.80
CA GLY A 164 -5.79 4.05 -41.69
C GLY A 164 -4.93 4.81 -40.68
N ILE A 165 -4.57 4.11 -39.59
CA ILE A 165 -3.61 4.62 -38.60
C ILE A 165 -2.20 4.36 -39.12
N PRO A 166 -1.36 5.39 -39.28
CA PRO A 166 0.01 5.22 -39.82
C PRO A 166 0.85 4.28 -38.95
N ALA A 167 1.63 3.41 -39.59
CA ALA A 167 2.50 2.44 -38.91
C ALA A 167 3.56 3.09 -38.00
N ASN A 168 3.92 4.35 -38.25
CA ASN A 168 4.86 5.13 -37.46
C ASN A 168 4.22 5.85 -36.27
N THR A 169 2.95 5.58 -35.97
CA THR A 169 2.26 6.17 -34.81
C THR A 169 2.92 5.71 -33.52
N ARG A 170 3.31 6.67 -32.69
CA ARG A 170 3.88 6.44 -31.36
C ARG A 170 3.08 7.20 -30.33
N LEU A 171 2.82 6.56 -29.21
CA LEU A 171 2.25 7.20 -28.03
C LEU A 171 3.39 7.72 -27.15
N LEU A 172 3.42 9.03 -26.95
CA LEU A 172 4.35 9.69 -26.03
C LEU A 172 3.63 9.87 -24.69
N THR A 173 4.33 9.55 -23.60
CA THR A 173 3.79 9.68 -22.24
C THR A 173 4.73 10.51 -21.41
N GLU A 174 4.19 11.55 -20.77
CA GLU A 174 4.90 12.43 -19.86
C GLU A 174 4.18 12.44 -18.51
N ILE A 175 4.94 12.45 -17.42
CA ILE A 175 4.38 12.56 -16.08
C ILE A 175 4.89 13.87 -15.49
N SER A 176 3.97 14.73 -15.09
CA SER A 176 4.26 16.05 -14.53
C SER A 176 3.42 16.30 -13.28
N VAL A 177 3.73 17.38 -12.59
CA VAL A 177 3.07 17.79 -11.34
C VAL A 177 2.29 19.07 -11.60
N SER A 178 1.02 19.11 -11.19
CA SER A 178 0.16 20.28 -11.28
C SER A 178 -0.30 20.73 -9.90
N SER A 179 -0.18 22.01 -9.59
CA SER A 179 -0.71 22.59 -8.35
C SER A 179 -2.22 22.82 -8.35
N GLY A 180 -2.88 22.48 -9.44
CA GLY A 180 -4.32 22.57 -9.64
C GLY A 180 -4.69 23.14 -11.01
N SER A 181 -5.78 22.66 -11.57
CA SER A 181 -6.37 23.15 -12.81
C SER A 181 -7.82 23.59 -12.59
N LYS A 182 -8.44 24.23 -13.58
CA LYS A 182 -9.87 24.60 -13.52
C LYS A 182 -10.80 23.40 -13.36
N ILE A 183 -10.37 22.21 -13.81
CA ILE A 183 -11.14 20.97 -13.76
C ILE A 183 -10.87 20.24 -12.43
N TYR A 184 -9.63 20.30 -11.94
CA TYR A 184 -9.19 19.67 -10.68
C TYR A 184 -8.50 20.72 -9.81
N PRO A 185 -9.23 21.34 -8.85
CA PRO A 185 -8.70 22.45 -8.07
C PRO A 185 -7.63 22.05 -7.05
N GLY A 186 -7.49 20.76 -6.74
CA GLY A 186 -6.45 20.23 -5.87
C GLY A 186 -5.14 19.93 -6.60
N GLY A 187 -4.03 19.94 -5.86
CA GLY A 187 -2.75 19.48 -6.41
C GLY A 187 -2.78 18.00 -6.78
N HIS A 188 -2.29 17.67 -7.96
CA HIS A 188 -2.31 16.31 -8.50
C HIS A 188 -1.15 16.07 -9.46
N VAL A 189 -0.87 14.81 -9.71
CA VAL A 189 0.04 14.36 -10.76
C VAL A 189 -0.74 14.26 -12.06
N VAL A 190 -0.17 14.74 -13.15
CA VAL A 190 -0.77 14.67 -14.48
C VAL A 190 0.03 13.69 -15.33
N VAL A 191 -0.65 12.69 -15.87
CA VAL A 191 -0.11 11.87 -16.95
C VAL A 191 -0.63 12.40 -18.28
N SER A 192 0.26 12.96 -19.06
CA SER A 192 -0.02 13.49 -20.37
C SER A 192 0.27 12.44 -21.44
N LEU A 193 -0.73 12.12 -22.24
CA LEU A 193 -0.61 11.24 -23.38
C LEU A 193 -0.67 12.07 -24.64
N SER A 194 0.24 11.87 -25.57
CA SER A 194 0.23 12.55 -26.87
C SER A 194 0.65 11.62 -28.00
N THR A 195 0.15 11.87 -29.19
CA THR A 195 0.54 11.13 -30.40
C THR A 195 1.49 11.98 -31.25
N ASN A 196 2.47 11.31 -31.89
CA ASN A 196 3.47 11.96 -32.74
C ASN A 196 2.94 12.42 -34.11
N ASN A 197 1.70 12.13 -34.45
CA ASN A 197 1.07 12.41 -35.74
C ASN A 197 -0.35 12.96 -35.60
N LEU A 198 -1.13 12.96 -36.70
CA LEU A 198 -2.51 13.48 -36.73
C LEU A 198 -3.57 12.54 -36.17
N THR A 199 -3.17 11.44 -35.53
CA THR A 199 -4.11 10.52 -34.87
C THR A 199 -4.66 11.10 -33.57
N LEU A 200 -5.86 10.70 -33.21
CA LEU A 200 -6.60 11.21 -32.06
C LEU A 200 -6.68 10.16 -30.95
N ILE A 201 -6.52 10.58 -29.72
CA ILE A 201 -6.73 9.73 -28.55
C ILE A 201 -8.23 9.78 -28.21
N ARG A 202 -8.95 8.67 -28.44
CA ARG A 202 -10.40 8.57 -28.21
C ARG A 202 -10.74 8.37 -26.75
N SER A 203 -10.00 7.50 -26.11
CA SER A 203 -10.12 7.24 -24.67
C SER A 203 -8.84 6.62 -24.14
N ALA A 204 -8.67 6.66 -22.84
CA ALA A 204 -7.61 5.94 -22.15
C ALA A 204 -8.16 5.24 -20.91
N THR A 205 -7.78 4.00 -20.72
CA THR A 205 -8.02 3.26 -19.47
C THR A 205 -6.74 3.22 -18.69
N VAL A 206 -6.79 3.68 -17.45
CA VAL A 206 -5.66 3.70 -16.53
C VAL A 206 -5.94 2.73 -15.41
N PHE A 207 -5.04 1.82 -15.20
CA PHE A 207 -5.02 0.95 -14.05
C PHE A 207 -3.88 1.38 -13.13
N ALA A 208 -4.21 1.73 -11.90
CA ALA A 208 -3.26 2.14 -10.89
C ALA A 208 -3.74 1.68 -9.51
N GLU A 209 -2.97 0.81 -8.90
CA GLU A 209 -3.31 0.15 -7.64
C GLU A 209 -3.43 1.14 -6.49
N GLY A 210 -4.58 1.13 -5.80
CA GLY A 210 -4.82 1.98 -4.64
C GLY A 210 -5.01 3.47 -4.91
N ILE A 211 -5.05 3.93 -6.19
CA ILE A 211 -5.34 5.34 -6.54
C ILE A 211 -6.83 5.54 -6.77
N PHE A 212 -7.46 4.65 -7.52
CA PHE A 212 -8.86 4.78 -7.90
C PHE A 212 -9.74 3.78 -7.15
N GLU A 213 -10.97 4.18 -6.87
CA GLU A 213 -12.02 3.25 -6.44
C GLU A 213 -12.24 2.21 -7.56
N GLY A 214 -12.05 0.91 -7.27
CA GLY A 214 -12.06 -0.15 -8.28
C GLY A 214 -10.80 -0.24 -9.14
N GLU A 215 -9.73 0.51 -8.80
CA GLU A 215 -8.38 0.46 -9.36
C GLU A 215 -8.26 0.79 -10.86
N THR A 216 -9.36 0.98 -11.56
CA THR A 216 -9.40 1.32 -12.98
C THR A 216 -10.13 2.63 -13.17
N PHE A 217 -9.53 3.54 -13.93
CA PHE A 217 -10.12 4.82 -14.30
C PHE A 217 -10.16 4.95 -15.82
N VAL A 218 -11.32 5.31 -16.35
CA VAL A 218 -11.51 5.51 -17.79
C VAL A 218 -11.69 7.01 -18.06
N VAL A 219 -10.80 7.56 -18.87
CA VAL A 219 -10.89 8.92 -19.36
C VAL A 219 -11.47 8.88 -20.78
N HIS A 220 -12.62 9.49 -20.93
CA HIS A 220 -13.32 9.57 -22.20
C HIS A 220 -13.69 11.03 -22.50
N PRO A 221 -12.90 11.74 -23.33
CA PRO A 221 -13.23 13.11 -23.72
C PRO A 221 -14.53 13.13 -24.54
N ARG A 222 -15.26 14.25 -24.50
CA ARG A 222 -16.44 14.45 -25.34
C ARG A 222 -16.03 14.43 -26.82
N ILE A 223 -16.93 14.02 -27.71
CA ILE A 223 -16.64 13.81 -29.12
C ILE A 223 -16.04 15.06 -29.79
N ASP A 224 -16.49 16.23 -29.37
CA ASP A 224 -16.04 17.55 -29.85
C ASP A 224 -14.70 17.98 -29.26
N GLN A 225 -14.23 17.31 -28.20
CA GLN A 225 -12.99 17.60 -27.45
C GLN A 225 -11.92 16.54 -27.65
N VAL A 226 -12.13 15.60 -28.57
CA VAL A 226 -11.14 14.58 -28.88
C VAL A 226 -9.95 15.22 -29.57
N THR A 227 -8.78 15.13 -28.94
CA THR A 227 -7.54 15.75 -29.41
C THR A 227 -6.42 14.72 -29.50
N ARG A 228 -5.24 15.16 -29.92
CA ARG A 228 -4.00 14.36 -29.91
C ARG A 228 -3.37 14.26 -28.53
N HIS A 229 -3.87 15.06 -27.61
CA HIS A 229 -3.35 15.19 -26.25
C HIS A 229 -4.45 14.89 -25.24
N LEU A 230 -4.16 14.07 -24.26
CA LEU A 230 -5.08 13.69 -23.19
C LEU A 230 -4.34 13.76 -21.86
N GLU A 231 -4.91 14.49 -20.91
CA GLU A 231 -4.39 14.60 -19.56
C GLU A 231 -5.21 13.75 -18.59
N ILE A 232 -4.51 13.03 -17.73
CA ILE A 232 -5.10 12.11 -16.75
C ILE A 232 -4.60 12.52 -15.37
N PRO A 233 -5.49 13.03 -14.50
CA PRO A 233 -5.11 13.40 -13.14
C PRO A 233 -5.01 12.16 -12.24
N LEU A 234 -3.94 12.10 -11.44
CA LEU A 234 -3.69 11.07 -10.46
C LEU A 234 -3.45 11.69 -9.08
N VAL A 235 -4.06 11.13 -8.04
CA VAL A 235 -3.85 11.55 -6.66
C VAL A 235 -3.47 10.33 -5.81
N PRO A 236 -2.19 9.94 -5.78
CA PRO A 236 -1.73 8.86 -4.93
C PRO A 236 -1.99 9.15 -3.44
N PRO A 237 -2.62 8.24 -2.69
CA PRO A 237 -2.91 8.47 -1.27
C PRO A 237 -1.68 8.28 -0.37
N LYS A 238 -0.67 7.54 -0.82
CA LYS A 238 0.56 7.21 -0.07
C LYS A 238 1.81 7.50 -0.88
N ASP A 239 2.93 7.69 -0.19
CA ASP A 239 4.25 7.90 -0.80
C ASP A 239 4.96 6.55 -1.02
N THR A 240 4.42 5.76 -1.95
CA THR A 240 4.99 4.48 -2.41
C THR A 240 5.22 4.52 -3.91
N PRO A 241 6.29 3.91 -4.43
CA PRO A 241 6.45 3.77 -5.87
C PRO A 241 5.32 2.91 -6.43
N LEU A 242 4.73 3.32 -7.54
CA LEU A 242 3.54 2.70 -8.09
C LEU A 242 3.68 2.52 -9.60
N ASP A 243 3.26 1.37 -10.12
CA ASP A 243 3.22 1.13 -11.55
C ASP A 243 1.83 1.51 -12.09
N ILE A 244 1.83 2.34 -13.13
CA ILE A 244 0.64 2.79 -13.82
C ILE A 244 0.58 2.07 -15.16
N HIS A 245 -0.48 1.32 -15.40
CA HIS A 245 -0.74 0.65 -16.67
C HIS A 245 -1.78 1.43 -17.46
N ILE A 246 -1.41 1.89 -18.63
CA ILE A 246 -2.23 2.75 -19.47
C ILE A 246 -2.54 2.01 -20.76
N ARG A 247 -3.82 1.91 -21.11
CA ARG A 247 -4.30 1.47 -22.41
C ARG A 247 -4.95 2.64 -23.12
N ALA A 248 -4.29 3.18 -24.14
CA ALA A 248 -4.80 4.31 -24.92
C ALA A 248 -5.39 3.80 -26.23
N PHE A 249 -6.61 4.24 -26.52
CA PHE A 249 -7.34 3.94 -27.76
C PHE A 249 -7.11 5.08 -28.75
N VAL A 250 -6.28 4.83 -29.74
CA VAL A 250 -5.88 5.83 -30.75
C VAL A 250 -6.56 5.51 -32.07
N GLY A 251 -7.19 6.49 -32.67
CA GLY A 251 -7.93 6.33 -33.92
C GLY A 251 -7.64 7.44 -34.92
N SER A 252 -8.00 7.21 -36.19
CA SER A 252 -8.00 8.24 -37.23
C SER A 252 -9.28 9.11 -37.14
N ASN A 253 -9.17 10.35 -37.59
CA ASN A 253 -10.35 11.23 -37.68
C ASN A 253 -11.35 10.74 -38.75
N ALA A 254 -10.88 10.07 -39.80
CA ALA A 254 -11.68 9.59 -40.93
C ALA A 254 -12.48 8.31 -40.58
N MET A 255 -11.94 7.42 -39.74
CA MET A 255 -12.60 6.16 -39.36
C MET A 255 -13.03 6.16 -37.90
N LYS A 256 -14.34 6.21 -37.66
CA LYS A 256 -14.92 6.29 -36.30
C LYS A 256 -14.86 4.97 -35.51
N ASN A 257 -14.70 3.82 -36.19
CA ASN A 257 -14.88 2.49 -35.59
C ASN A 257 -13.58 1.64 -35.55
N GLN A 258 -12.42 2.18 -35.98
CA GLN A 258 -11.13 1.49 -35.89
C GLN A 258 -10.21 2.19 -34.90
N PHE A 259 -9.65 1.40 -34.00
CA PHE A 259 -8.74 1.89 -32.97
C PHE A 259 -7.53 0.96 -32.86
N HIS A 260 -6.35 1.56 -32.68
CA HIS A 260 -5.19 0.87 -32.14
C HIS A 260 -5.16 1.05 -30.63
N VAL A 261 -4.85 -0.02 -29.92
CA VAL A 261 -4.66 -0.01 -28.47
C VAL A 261 -3.18 0.02 -28.19
N PHE A 262 -2.71 1.10 -27.60
CA PHE A 262 -1.35 1.23 -27.09
C PHE A 262 -1.32 0.90 -25.61
N GLU A 263 -0.50 -0.05 -25.22
CA GLU A 263 -0.27 -0.41 -23.82
C GLU A 263 1.07 0.15 -23.37
N VAL A 264 1.05 0.95 -22.33
CA VAL A 264 2.25 1.58 -21.76
C VAL A 264 2.21 1.42 -20.26
N THR A 265 3.31 0.94 -19.68
CA THR A 265 3.51 0.92 -18.24
C THR A 265 4.50 2.00 -17.85
N ARG A 266 4.14 2.80 -16.86
CA ARG A 266 5.00 3.84 -16.29
C ARG A 266 5.06 3.69 -14.78
N GLN A 267 6.26 3.85 -14.22
CA GLN A 267 6.43 3.85 -12.78
C GLN A 267 6.31 5.28 -12.26
N LEU A 268 5.42 5.47 -11.30
CA LEU A 268 5.31 6.70 -10.55
C LEU A 268 6.36 6.71 -9.43
N PRO A 269 7.21 7.75 -9.35
CA PRO A 269 8.18 7.87 -8.28
C PRO A 269 7.52 7.92 -6.90
N ARG A 270 8.28 7.53 -5.88
CA ARG A 270 7.78 7.44 -4.50
C ARG A 270 7.18 8.75 -3.99
N PHE A 271 7.88 9.87 -4.20
CA PHE A 271 7.46 11.21 -3.74
C PHE A 271 6.91 12.05 -4.90
N SER A 272 5.94 11.50 -5.63
CA SER A 272 5.36 12.16 -6.80
C SER A 272 4.44 13.33 -6.48
N MET A 273 3.92 13.41 -5.24
CA MET A 273 3.00 14.48 -4.79
C MET A 273 3.73 15.69 -4.19
N TYR A 274 4.95 15.98 -4.66
CA TYR A 274 5.72 17.13 -4.22
C TYR A 274 6.11 18.00 -5.42
N ASN A 275 5.96 19.31 -5.26
CA ASN A 275 6.37 20.33 -6.24
C ASN A 275 7.44 21.23 -5.65
N LEU A 276 8.22 21.93 -6.48
CA LEU A 276 9.15 22.94 -6.02
C LEU A 276 8.41 24.03 -5.24
N ALA A 277 8.95 24.40 -4.10
CA ALA A 277 8.39 25.47 -3.29
C ALA A 277 8.62 26.82 -3.98
N ASN A 278 7.60 27.68 -4.01
CA ASN A 278 7.77 29.05 -4.48
C ASN A 278 8.79 29.79 -3.59
N PRO A 279 9.73 30.57 -4.17
CA PRO A 279 10.80 31.26 -3.42
C PRO A 279 10.27 32.30 -2.41
N VAL A 280 8.99 32.68 -2.52
CA VAL A 280 8.33 33.64 -1.62
C VAL A 280 7.92 33.01 -0.27
N SER A 281 7.73 31.69 -0.20
CA SER A 281 7.34 30.98 1.02
C SER A 281 8.57 30.61 1.86
N LYS A 282 9.07 31.56 2.67
CA LYS A 282 10.28 31.41 3.50
C LYS A 282 10.04 30.79 4.89
N VAL A 283 8.89 30.20 5.16
CA VAL A 283 8.62 29.60 6.48
C VAL A 283 9.29 28.24 6.56
N ILE A 284 10.49 28.21 7.14
CA ILE A 284 11.19 26.96 7.44
C ILE A 284 10.42 26.28 8.58
N PRO A 285 10.08 24.97 8.48
CA PRO A 285 9.46 24.26 9.58
C PRO A 285 10.37 24.20 10.82
N ASP A 286 9.80 24.41 12.01
CA ASP A 286 10.53 24.27 13.28
C ASP A 286 10.89 22.80 13.61
N SER A 287 10.32 21.87 12.87
CA SER A 287 10.53 20.45 13.02
C SER A 287 11.54 19.94 12.01
N PHE A 288 12.56 19.23 12.49
CA PHE A 288 13.63 18.75 11.63
C PHE A 288 14.26 17.45 12.14
N VAL A 289 14.95 16.76 11.26
CA VAL A 289 15.78 15.60 11.55
C VAL A 289 17.16 15.79 10.94
N THR A 290 18.19 15.50 11.70
CA THR A 290 19.59 15.58 11.25
C THR A 290 20.28 14.23 11.40
N PHE A 291 21.10 13.87 10.43
CA PHE A 291 21.96 12.68 10.49
C PHE A 291 23.20 12.86 9.62
N ARG A 292 24.22 12.05 9.89
CA ARG A 292 25.46 12.06 9.10
C ARG A 292 25.31 11.21 7.84
N LEU A 293 25.74 11.78 6.72
CA LEU A 293 25.73 11.13 5.41
C LEU A 293 27.01 11.49 4.66
N ASN A 294 27.91 10.52 4.49
CA ASN A 294 29.20 10.75 3.82
C ASN A 294 29.09 10.41 2.32
N GLU A 295 28.29 11.19 1.58
CA GLU A 295 28.05 10.99 0.16
C GLU A 295 28.29 12.28 -0.63
N LYS A 296 28.52 12.12 -1.94
CA LYS A 296 28.73 13.28 -2.82
C LYS A 296 27.41 13.92 -3.23
N PRO A 297 27.31 15.26 -3.35
CA PRO A 297 26.09 15.96 -3.79
C PRO A 297 25.49 15.42 -5.11
N LEU A 298 26.32 15.05 -6.07
CA LEU A 298 25.88 14.45 -7.34
C LEU A 298 25.06 13.17 -7.18
N ARG A 299 25.33 12.37 -6.15
CA ARG A 299 24.56 11.15 -5.86
C ARG A 299 23.20 11.49 -5.22
N LEU A 300 23.12 12.61 -4.52
CA LEU A 300 21.84 13.14 -4.01
C LEU A 300 20.96 13.65 -5.15
N ASP A 301 21.53 14.29 -6.17
CA ASP A 301 20.78 14.67 -7.39
C ASP A 301 20.23 13.44 -8.12
N ALA A 302 21.01 12.36 -8.22
CA ALA A 302 20.56 11.10 -8.82
C ALA A 302 19.43 10.47 -7.99
N TRP A 303 19.54 10.45 -6.66
CA TRP A 303 18.46 9.98 -5.78
C TRP A 303 17.20 10.85 -5.92
N GLN A 304 17.35 12.17 -5.97
CA GLN A 304 16.24 13.12 -6.14
C GLN A 304 15.48 12.84 -7.46
N SER A 305 16.20 12.76 -8.59
CA SER A 305 15.60 12.55 -9.91
C SER A 305 14.88 11.20 -10.03
N GLN A 306 15.30 10.19 -9.25
CA GLN A 306 14.64 8.89 -9.21
C GLN A 306 13.37 8.87 -8.34
N ASN A 307 13.33 9.69 -7.28
CA ASN A 307 12.26 9.62 -6.28
C ASN A 307 11.24 10.75 -6.36
N PHE A 308 11.57 11.85 -7.05
CA PHE A 308 10.69 13.01 -7.24
C PHE A 308 10.46 13.26 -8.73
N LEU A 309 9.32 13.84 -9.08
CA LEU A 309 9.00 14.25 -10.45
C LEU A 309 9.59 15.62 -10.83
N VAL A 310 10.30 16.21 -9.91
CA VAL A 310 10.86 17.56 -10.09
C VAL A 310 12.24 17.45 -10.71
N ASN A 311 12.40 17.97 -11.93
CA ASN A 311 13.70 18.15 -12.53
C ASN A 311 14.40 19.33 -11.84
N SER A 312 15.55 19.07 -11.24
CA SER A 312 16.45 20.12 -10.79
C SER A 312 17.00 20.86 -12.02
N ASN A 313 16.25 21.85 -12.51
CA ASN A 313 16.85 22.80 -13.43
C ASN A 313 18.02 23.47 -12.70
N THR A 314 19.20 23.29 -13.23
CA THR A 314 20.48 23.84 -12.75
C THR A 314 20.50 25.38 -12.63
N GLU A 315 19.43 26.06 -12.99
CA GLU A 315 19.31 27.51 -13.01
C GLU A 315 19.01 28.18 -11.66
N GLU A 316 18.50 27.44 -10.66
CA GLU A 316 18.29 27.99 -9.31
C GLU A 316 19.43 27.71 -8.31
N ARG A 317 20.52 27.09 -8.74
CA ARG A 317 21.79 27.14 -8.03
C ARG A 317 22.34 28.56 -8.20
N GLY A 318 22.01 29.41 -7.25
CA GLY A 318 22.59 30.77 -7.17
C GLY A 318 24.09 30.69 -7.45
N GLY A 319 24.47 31.28 -8.58
CA GLY A 319 25.77 31.28 -9.22
C GLY A 319 26.95 31.00 -8.30
N GLU A 320 27.59 29.87 -8.55
CA GLU A 320 29.02 29.65 -8.42
C GLU A 320 29.25 28.15 -8.69
N GLY A 321 30.28 27.84 -9.43
CA GLY A 321 30.58 26.61 -10.14
C GLY A 321 30.56 25.29 -9.33
N PRO A 322 30.98 24.13 -9.90
CA PRO A 322 30.80 22.77 -9.41
C PRO A 322 31.56 22.39 -8.13
N SER A 323 31.92 23.35 -7.28
CA SER A 323 32.72 23.16 -6.05
C SER A 323 31.98 23.47 -4.74
N SER A 324 30.68 23.82 -4.73
CA SER A 324 29.98 24.01 -3.46
C SER A 324 29.63 22.66 -2.82
N ALA A 325 30.17 22.42 -1.63
CA ALA A 325 29.89 21.23 -0.80
C ALA A 325 28.45 21.20 -0.23
N GLU A 326 27.59 22.08 -0.72
CA GLU A 326 26.23 22.27 -0.23
C GLU A 326 25.20 21.83 -1.28
N TRP A 327 24.19 21.08 -0.83
CA TRP A 327 23.04 20.70 -1.62
C TRP A 327 21.75 21.05 -0.86
N ARG A 328 20.82 21.68 -1.54
CA ARG A 328 19.57 22.12 -0.94
C ARG A 328 18.42 22.04 -1.93
N ILE A 329 17.27 21.53 -1.48
CA ILE A 329 16.00 21.56 -2.20
C ILE A 329 14.86 21.91 -1.26
N SER A 330 13.92 22.72 -1.73
CA SER A 330 12.70 23.06 -1.01
C SER A 330 11.50 22.64 -1.83
N LEU A 331 10.62 21.84 -1.23
CA LEU A 331 9.46 21.22 -1.86
C LEU A 331 8.21 21.55 -1.07
N THR A 332 7.08 21.59 -1.75
CA THR A 332 5.75 21.75 -1.14
C THR A 332 4.91 20.52 -1.44
N SER A 333 4.32 19.91 -0.43
CA SER A 333 3.39 18.82 -0.58
C SER A 333 2.09 19.30 -1.23
N LEU A 334 1.62 18.60 -2.25
CA LEU A 334 0.38 18.91 -2.95
C LEU A 334 -0.87 18.47 -2.19
N ARG A 335 -0.71 17.59 -1.17
CA ARG A 335 -1.84 17.08 -0.37
C ARG A 335 -2.31 18.07 0.67
N ASP A 336 -1.37 18.68 1.38
CA ASP A 336 -1.63 19.52 2.56
C ASP A 336 -0.90 20.85 2.55
N GLY A 337 -0.15 21.15 1.50
CA GLY A 337 0.63 22.40 1.38
C GLY A 337 1.83 22.47 2.34
N SER A 338 2.15 21.42 3.07
CA SER A 338 3.28 21.40 4.00
C SER A 338 4.61 21.52 3.28
N MET A 339 5.56 22.25 3.90
CA MET A 339 6.89 22.43 3.35
C MET A 339 7.79 21.27 3.75
N LEU A 340 8.56 20.77 2.79
CA LEU A 340 9.64 19.82 2.95
C LEU A 340 10.93 20.46 2.45
N GLN A 341 11.92 20.62 3.33
CA GLN A 341 13.22 21.11 2.96
C GLN A 341 14.29 20.07 3.25
N LEU A 342 15.09 19.79 2.24
CA LEU A 342 16.24 18.91 2.33
C LEU A 342 17.50 19.76 2.17
N LYS A 343 18.43 19.64 3.10
CA LYS A 343 19.69 20.38 3.12
C LYS A 343 20.82 19.44 3.46
N TYR A 344 21.86 19.46 2.66
CA TYR A 344 23.09 18.71 2.89
C TYR A 344 24.27 19.65 2.96
N GLU A 345 24.95 19.69 4.09
CA GLU A 345 26.11 20.54 4.36
C GLU A 345 27.15 19.75 5.14
N SER A 346 28.40 19.81 4.70
CA SER A 346 29.56 19.27 5.42
C SER A 346 29.37 17.83 5.96
N GLY A 347 28.74 16.94 5.17
CA GLY A 347 28.51 15.56 5.58
C GLY A 347 27.32 15.36 6.53
N THR A 348 26.49 16.40 6.72
CA THR A 348 25.27 16.33 7.53
C THR A 348 24.05 16.59 6.66
N MET A 349 23.10 15.64 6.68
CA MET A 349 21.81 15.79 6.02
C MET A 349 20.79 16.30 7.03
N THR A 350 20.07 17.37 6.67
CA THR A 350 18.95 17.93 7.45
C THR A 350 17.67 17.84 6.64
N ILE A 351 16.63 17.26 7.23
CA ILE A 351 15.29 17.15 6.68
C ILE A 351 14.37 17.99 7.56
N ALA A 352 13.87 19.11 7.06
CA ALA A 352 12.91 19.95 7.77
C ALA A 352 11.50 19.73 7.22
N THR A 353 10.60 19.22 8.05
CA THR A 353 9.19 18.94 7.70
C THR A 353 8.35 18.81 8.97
N PRO A 354 7.07 19.24 8.97
CA PRO A 354 6.19 19.06 10.12
C PRO A 354 5.80 17.58 10.34
N HIS A 355 5.92 16.73 9.31
CA HIS A 355 5.47 15.34 9.33
C HIS A 355 6.63 14.35 9.57
N MET A 356 6.65 13.74 10.76
CA MET A 356 7.66 12.73 11.13
C MET A 356 7.64 11.50 10.19
N GLY A 357 6.47 11.10 9.70
CA GLY A 357 6.32 9.97 8.78
C GLY A 357 7.06 10.20 7.46
N ILE A 358 6.95 11.39 6.87
CA ILE A 358 7.63 11.79 5.63
C ILE A 358 9.16 11.80 5.85
N ALA A 359 9.61 12.40 6.95
CA ALA A 359 11.04 12.38 7.30
C ALA A 359 11.58 10.94 7.41
N ALA A 360 10.81 10.05 8.05
CA ALA A 360 11.17 8.64 8.16
C ALA A 360 11.22 7.94 6.80
N ASP A 361 10.25 8.19 5.91
CA ASP A 361 10.22 7.61 4.57
C ASP A 361 11.38 8.06 3.70
N ILE A 362 11.78 9.33 3.81
CA ILE A 362 12.95 9.88 3.11
C ILE A 362 14.24 9.23 3.63
N ILE A 363 14.40 9.08 4.95
CA ILE A 363 15.57 8.42 5.54
C ILE A 363 15.67 6.97 5.08
N GLN A 364 14.57 6.22 5.08
CA GLN A 364 14.54 4.83 4.60
C GLN A 364 14.86 4.75 3.10
N SER A 365 14.35 5.68 2.28
CA SER A 365 14.66 5.76 0.85
C SER A 365 16.15 6.07 0.60
N LEU A 366 16.72 7.02 1.34
CA LEU A 366 18.16 7.35 1.27
C LEU A 366 19.02 6.15 1.71
N ALA A 367 18.65 5.49 2.81
CA ALA A 367 19.35 4.31 3.29
C ALA A 367 19.35 3.17 2.26
N GLN A 368 18.24 2.96 1.60
CA GLN A 368 18.11 1.95 0.56
C GLN A 368 18.94 2.32 -0.68
N PHE A 369 18.88 3.57 -1.14
CA PHE A 369 19.61 4.03 -2.33
C PHE A 369 21.13 3.97 -2.15
N PHE A 370 21.61 4.36 -0.97
CA PHE A 370 23.04 4.36 -0.64
C PHE A 370 23.55 3.06 0.01
N ASN A 371 22.67 2.06 0.21
CA ASN A 371 22.97 0.79 0.91
C ASN A 371 23.55 1.00 2.31
N LEU A 372 23.00 1.93 3.09
CA LEU A 372 23.47 2.24 4.44
C LEU A 372 22.87 1.26 5.44
N ASN A 373 23.73 0.55 6.16
CA ASN A 373 23.31 -0.45 7.14
C ASN A 373 22.89 0.15 8.49
N THR A 374 23.39 1.35 8.83
CA THR A 374 23.10 2.00 10.10
C THR A 374 23.04 3.52 9.90
N ILE A 375 21.98 4.12 10.42
CA ILE A 375 21.83 5.58 10.51
C ILE A 375 21.34 5.90 11.92
N GLN A 376 22.07 6.76 12.64
CA GLN A 376 21.59 7.44 13.83
C GLN A 376 21.18 8.85 13.47
N SER A 377 20.00 9.26 13.92
CA SER A 377 19.45 10.58 13.64
C SER A 377 19.06 11.28 14.94
N PHE A 378 19.20 12.60 14.93
CA PHE A 378 18.61 13.48 15.93
C PHE A 378 17.35 14.11 15.36
N ALA A 379 16.24 14.07 16.10
CA ALA A 379 14.93 14.51 15.64
C ALA A 379 14.29 15.51 16.61
N GLU A 380 13.81 16.64 16.10
CA GLU A 380 13.07 17.64 16.86
C GLU A 380 11.70 17.88 16.21
N PHE A 381 10.62 17.50 16.92
CA PHE A 381 9.22 17.65 16.47
C PHE A 381 8.35 18.20 17.61
N PRO A 382 8.41 19.51 17.92
CA PRO A 382 7.73 20.07 19.10
C PRO A 382 6.23 19.81 19.12
N SER A 383 5.55 19.98 17.99
CA SER A 383 4.10 19.79 17.86
C SER A 383 3.69 18.32 18.10
N ILE A 384 4.48 17.37 17.60
CA ILE A 384 4.22 15.93 17.79
C ILE A 384 4.47 15.54 19.24
N PHE A 385 5.50 16.09 19.90
CA PHE A 385 5.76 15.81 21.30
C PHE A 385 4.66 16.33 22.23
N LEU A 386 4.08 17.49 21.94
CA LEU A 386 2.91 18.00 22.67
C LEU A 386 1.71 17.08 22.46
N SER A 387 1.39 16.75 21.21
CA SER A 387 0.30 15.82 20.89
C SER A 387 0.49 14.45 21.55
N LEU A 388 1.69 13.92 21.57
CA LEU A 388 2.00 12.63 22.22
C LEU A 388 1.75 12.70 23.74
N ARG A 389 2.14 13.80 24.38
CA ARG A 389 1.87 14.03 25.79
C ARG A 389 0.36 14.04 26.09
N ASP A 390 -0.40 14.78 25.29
CA ASP A 390 -1.86 14.88 25.45
C ASP A 390 -2.54 13.53 25.23
N GLN A 391 -2.07 12.76 24.21
CA GLN A 391 -2.58 11.42 23.95
C GLN A 391 -2.28 10.43 25.10
N LEU A 392 -1.09 10.50 25.71
CA LEU A 392 -0.75 9.66 26.87
C LEU A 392 -1.60 9.99 28.08
N ASN A 393 -1.82 11.29 28.38
CA ASN A 393 -2.71 11.72 29.45
C ASN A 393 -4.14 11.22 29.19
N LYS A 394 -4.63 11.34 27.94
CA LYS A 394 -5.94 10.84 27.55
C LYS A 394 -6.08 9.32 27.71
N VAL A 395 -5.05 8.55 27.39
CA VAL A 395 -5.03 7.09 27.63
C VAL A 395 -5.21 6.79 29.12
N GLU A 396 -4.52 7.53 29.99
CA GLU A 396 -4.67 7.35 31.43
C GLU A 396 -6.06 7.66 31.94
N GLU A 397 -6.66 8.76 31.48
CA GLU A 397 -8.07 9.10 31.79
C GLU A 397 -9.05 8.02 31.30
N LEU A 398 -8.88 7.54 30.07
CA LEU A 398 -9.73 6.50 29.49
C LEU A 398 -9.58 5.16 30.22
N GLN A 399 -8.38 4.82 30.70
CA GLN A 399 -8.14 3.63 31.53
C GLN A 399 -8.80 3.75 32.90
N GLN A 400 -8.70 4.91 33.56
CA GLN A 400 -9.36 5.17 34.83
C GLN A 400 -10.88 5.10 34.67
N ASN A 401 -11.43 5.69 33.61
CA ASN A 401 -12.85 5.62 33.29
C ASN A 401 -13.30 4.18 33.02
N ALA A 402 -12.51 3.39 32.31
CA ALA A 402 -12.79 1.97 32.06
C ALA A 402 -12.85 1.17 33.38
N ALA A 403 -11.96 1.44 34.32
CA ALA A 403 -11.96 0.80 35.65
C ALA A 403 -13.23 1.18 36.45
N LYS A 404 -13.58 2.47 36.49
CA LYS A 404 -14.80 2.95 37.12
C LYS A 404 -16.08 2.34 36.54
N MET A 405 -16.15 2.33 35.18
CA MET A 405 -17.30 1.73 34.48
C MET A 405 -17.39 0.22 34.73
N SER A 406 -16.27 -0.47 34.84
CA SER A 406 -16.24 -1.89 35.14
C SER A 406 -16.76 -2.20 36.54
N ALA A 407 -16.41 -1.38 37.54
CA ALA A 407 -16.91 -1.49 38.89
C ALA A 407 -18.44 -1.23 38.93
N ASN A 408 -18.91 -0.15 38.28
CA ASN A 408 -20.34 0.16 38.21
C ASN A 408 -21.17 -0.97 37.56
N VAL A 409 -20.64 -1.61 36.49
CA VAL A 409 -21.34 -2.74 35.85
C VAL A 409 -21.39 -3.95 36.77
N ALA A 410 -20.34 -4.22 37.58
CA ALA A 410 -20.35 -5.31 38.55
C ALA A 410 -21.38 -5.07 39.67
N ASP A 411 -21.44 -3.83 40.19
CA ASP A 411 -22.42 -3.45 41.24
C ASP A 411 -23.87 -3.53 40.72
N THR A 412 -24.10 -3.02 39.49
CA THR A 412 -25.42 -3.10 38.85
C THR A 412 -25.84 -4.56 38.60
N ALA A 413 -24.94 -5.42 38.21
CA ALA A 413 -25.20 -6.85 38.01
C ALA A 413 -25.58 -7.55 39.34
N ASN A 414 -24.99 -7.16 40.46
CA ASN A 414 -25.32 -7.68 41.79
C ASN A 414 -26.71 -7.22 42.22
N ILE A 415 -27.06 -5.95 41.96
CA ILE A 415 -28.43 -5.41 42.21
C ILE A 415 -29.46 -6.19 41.40
N VAL A 416 -29.20 -6.44 40.12
CA VAL A 416 -30.09 -7.24 39.25
C VAL A 416 -30.33 -8.62 39.83
N ARG A 417 -29.28 -9.31 40.31
CA ARG A 417 -29.40 -10.64 40.94
C ARG A 417 -30.29 -10.56 42.20
N GLY A 418 -30.05 -9.55 43.05
CA GLY A 418 -30.86 -9.35 44.26
C GLY A 418 -32.33 -9.12 43.96
N LEU A 419 -32.63 -8.26 42.97
CA LEU A 419 -34.01 -7.97 42.55
C LEU A 419 -34.71 -9.21 41.96
N ILE A 420 -33.98 -10.08 41.21
CA ILE A 420 -34.54 -11.32 40.68
C ILE A 420 -34.95 -12.25 41.82
N VAL A 421 -34.09 -12.42 42.84
CA VAL A 421 -34.38 -13.26 44.00
C VAL A 421 -35.58 -12.71 44.74
N GLN A 422 -35.61 -11.38 45.03
CA GLN A 422 -36.72 -10.73 45.71
C GLN A 422 -38.03 -10.83 44.92
N ALA A 423 -37.99 -10.71 43.60
CA ALA A 423 -39.18 -10.90 42.76
C ALA A 423 -39.71 -12.33 42.83
N GLU A 424 -38.82 -13.34 42.85
CA GLU A 424 -39.23 -14.74 42.98
C GLU A 424 -39.82 -15.05 44.37
N ASP A 425 -39.23 -14.51 45.43
CA ASP A 425 -39.78 -14.62 46.79
C ASP A 425 -41.17 -13.98 46.86
N SER A 426 -41.37 -12.79 46.30
CA SER A 426 -42.70 -12.11 46.24
C SER A 426 -43.73 -12.91 45.43
N ARG A 427 -43.27 -13.59 44.36
CA ARG A 427 -44.12 -14.49 43.56
C ARG A 427 -44.60 -15.70 44.36
N LEU A 428 -43.67 -16.32 45.11
CA LEU A 428 -44.01 -17.49 45.95
C LEU A 428 -44.95 -17.13 47.11
N LEU A 429 -44.79 -15.94 47.67
CA LEU A 429 -45.62 -15.39 48.75
C LEU A 429 -46.93 -14.76 48.25
N GLN A 430 -47.17 -14.70 46.93
CA GLN A 430 -48.33 -14.08 46.27
C GLN A 430 -48.48 -12.58 46.50
N TYR A 431 -47.42 -11.84 46.84
CA TYR A 431 -47.41 -10.37 47.02
C TYR A 431 -47.28 -9.67 45.65
N MET A 432 -48.39 -9.57 44.92
CA MET A 432 -48.44 -9.04 43.56
C MET A 432 -48.06 -7.57 43.40
N LYS A 433 -48.20 -6.75 44.44
CA LYS A 433 -47.77 -5.35 44.42
C LYS A 433 -46.25 -5.27 44.44
N ASP A 434 -45.63 -5.93 45.38
CA ASP A 434 -44.15 -5.95 45.55
C ASP A 434 -43.48 -6.57 44.33
N LEU A 435 -44.09 -7.60 43.73
CA LEU A 435 -43.65 -8.19 42.50
C LEU A 435 -43.58 -7.18 41.33
N ARG A 436 -44.64 -6.34 41.17
CA ARG A 436 -44.67 -5.30 40.13
C ARG A 436 -43.62 -4.23 40.36
N GLU A 437 -43.42 -3.82 41.62
CA GLU A 437 -42.39 -2.86 42.00
C GLU A 437 -40.97 -3.42 41.69
N CYS A 438 -40.70 -4.67 42.06
CA CYS A 438 -39.44 -5.34 41.75
C CYS A 438 -39.16 -5.40 40.24
N TYR A 439 -40.16 -5.77 39.42
CA TYR A 439 -39.99 -5.80 37.96
C TYR A 439 -39.82 -4.40 37.34
N SER A 440 -40.54 -3.37 37.86
CA SER A 440 -40.34 -1.99 37.44
C SER A 440 -38.91 -1.51 37.72
N HIS A 441 -38.41 -1.82 38.92
CA HIS A 441 -37.05 -1.49 39.32
C HIS A 441 -36.02 -2.28 38.52
N LEU A 442 -36.26 -3.56 38.27
CA LEU A 442 -35.43 -4.39 37.43
C LEU A 442 -35.33 -3.84 36.01
N GLN A 443 -36.44 -3.35 35.42
CA GLN A 443 -36.44 -2.72 34.10
C GLN A 443 -35.59 -1.44 34.07
N GLN A 444 -35.69 -0.59 35.09
CA GLN A 444 -34.87 0.62 35.19
C GLN A 444 -33.37 0.28 35.26
N VAL A 445 -33.01 -0.63 36.18
CA VAL A 445 -31.63 -1.05 36.38
C VAL A 445 -31.06 -1.74 35.14
N ASN A 446 -31.88 -2.52 34.41
CA ASN A 446 -31.46 -3.14 33.17
C ASN A 446 -31.21 -2.10 32.05
N ASN A 447 -32.05 -1.08 31.96
CA ASN A 447 -31.84 0.03 31.02
C ASN A 447 -30.54 0.80 31.34
N ASP A 448 -30.24 1.02 32.62
CA ASP A 448 -29.00 1.64 33.07
C ASP A 448 -27.77 0.74 32.76
N LEU A 449 -27.93 -0.58 32.93
CA LEU A 449 -26.88 -1.54 32.55
C LEU A 449 -26.56 -1.47 31.05
N ILE A 450 -27.58 -1.46 30.20
CA ILE A 450 -27.43 -1.36 28.74
C ILE A 450 -26.73 -0.04 28.36
N ARG A 451 -27.14 1.06 28.99
CA ARG A 451 -26.53 2.38 28.78
C ARG A 451 -25.07 2.38 29.22
N ASN A 452 -24.75 1.85 30.39
CA ASN A 452 -23.41 1.76 30.92
C ASN A 452 -22.51 0.88 30.01
N TYR A 453 -23.05 -0.22 29.47
CA TYR A 453 -22.36 -1.06 28.52
C TYR A 453 -22.04 -0.33 27.21
N SER A 454 -22.97 0.45 26.66
CA SER A 454 -22.75 1.24 25.46
C SER A 454 -21.67 2.31 25.66
N LEU A 455 -21.69 3.00 26.82
CA LEU A 455 -20.64 3.96 27.20
C LEU A 455 -19.27 3.30 27.37
N ARG A 456 -19.21 2.11 27.99
CA ARG A 456 -17.99 1.33 28.11
C ARG A 456 -17.43 0.92 26.75
N SER A 457 -18.29 0.50 25.83
CA SER A 457 -17.90 0.15 24.45
C SER A 457 -17.34 1.36 23.70
N ALA A 458 -17.97 2.52 23.83
CA ALA A 458 -17.47 3.77 23.22
C ALA A 458 -16.12 4.19 23.79
N ASN A 459 -15.96 4.15 25.12
CA ASN A 459 -14.70 4.44 25.81
C ASN A 459 -13.58 3.47 25.37
N HIS A 460 -13.89 2.19 25.22
CA HIS A 460 -12.91 1.20 24.75
C HIS A 460 -12.48 1.45 23.29
N LYS A 461 -13.43 1.80 22.41
CA LYS A 461 -13.14 2.16 21.02
C LYS A 461 -12.22 3.38 20.94
N GLU A 462 -12.47 4.41 21.75
CA GLU A 462 -11.66 5.61 21.83
C GLU A 462 -10.24 5.30 22.37
N LEU A 463 -10.15 4.47 23.40
CA LEU A 463 -8.87 4.00 23.95
C LEU A 463 -8.04 3.28 22.88
N LEU A 464 -8.64 2.35 22.15
CA LEU A 464 -7.94 1.64 21.06
C LEU A 464 -7.46 2.60 19.97
N GLN A 465 -8.28 3.59 19.59
CA GLN A 465 -7.88 4.58 18.58
C GLN A 465 -6.69 5.42 19.06
N THR A 466 -6.71 5.88 20.30
CA THR A 466 -5.62 6.66 20.90
C THR A 466 -4.32 5.84 20.97
N LEU A 467 -4.41 4.57 21.37
CA LEU A 467 -3.26 3.66 21.39
C LEU A 467 -2.70 3.38 19.98
N ARG A 468 -3.56 3.28 18.96
CA ARG A 468 -3.11 3.16 17.57
C ARG A 468 -2.34 4.39 17.12
N ASN A 469 -2.82 5.59 17.47
CA ASN A 469 -2.13 6.84 17.14
C ASN A 469 -0.75 6.91 17.81
N ILE A 470 -0.66 6.57 19.10
CA ILE A 470 0.62 6.52 19.82
C ILE A 470 1.58 5.50 19.17
N ASN A 471 1.07 4.31 18.84
CA ASN A 471 1.88 3.28 18.19
C ASN A 471 2.37 3.75 16.81
N ALA A 472 1.56 4.46 16.03
CA ALA A 472 1.99 5.05 14.76
C ALA A 472 3.13 6.06 14.95
N ILE A 473 3.05 6.93 15.97
CA ILE A 473 4.15 7.87 16.30
C ILE A 473 5.42 7.11 16.66
N VAL A 474 5.33 6.07 17.48
CA VAL A 474 6.49 5.22 17.87
C VAL A 474 7.08 4.52 16.64
N GLN A 475 6.25 4.02 15.74
CA GLN A 475 6.72 3.41 14.48
C GLN A 475 7.43 4.43 13.60
N HIS A 476 6.89 5.64 13.42
CA HIS A 476 7.56 6.70 12.67
C HIS A 476 8.88 7.09 13.32
N ALA A 477 8.93 7.25 14.65
CA ALA A 477 10.14 7.54 15.39
C ALA A 477 11.23 6.46 15.24
N SER A 478 10.84 5.19 15.24
CA SER A 478 11.78 4.09 14.99
C SER A 478 12.32 4.10 13.56
N ARG A 479 11.49 4.44 12.56
CA ARG A 479 11.86 4.52 11.14
C ARG A 479 12.73 5.73 10.78
N LEU A 480 12.90 6.69 11.69
CA LEU A 480 13.92 7.75 11.56
C LEU A 480 15.35 7.21 11.65
N ARG A 481 15.54 5.96 12.02
CA ARG A 481 16.84 5.28 12.15
C ARG A 481 16.88 4.01 11.32
N VAL A 482 18.08 3.53 11.05
CA VAL A 482 18.30 2.35 10.21
C VAL A 482 19.14 1.31 10.97
N GLY A 483 18.87 0.03 10.74
CA GLY A 483 19.58 -1.08 11.33
C GLY A 483 19.18 -1.38 12.78
N LYS A 484 20.15 -1.69 13.64
CA LYS A 484 19.91 -2.05 15.06
C LYS A 484 19.22 -0.91 15.81
N ALA A 485 19.64 0.33 15.59
CA ALA A 485 19.10 1.51 16.25
C ALA A 485 17.56 1.66 16.06
N LYS A 486 17.00 1.21 14.93
CA LYS A 486 15.55 1.20 14.69
C LYS A 486 14.82 0.31 15.70
N ASN A 487 15.33 -0.89 15.97
CA ASN A 487 14.70 -1.84 16.89
C ASN A 487 14.91 -1.42 18.35
N ASP A 488 16.08 -0.88 18.66
CA ASP A 488 16.42 -0.41 20.01
C ASP A 488 15.49 0.75 20.41
N VAL A 489 15.28 1.73 19.54
CA VAL A 489 14.33 2.83 19.79
C VAL A 489 12.90 2.32 19.97
N ALA A 490 12.45 1.37 19.17
CA ALA A 490 11.11 0.81 19.31
C ALA A 490 10.93 0.09 20.67
N SER A 491 11.95 -0.64 21.13
CA SER A 491 11.91 -1.33 22.42
C SER A 491 11.98 -0.34 23.60
N LEU A 492 12.85 0.66 23.51
CA LEU A 492 12.98 1.72 24.53
C LEU A 492 11.70 2.57 24.64
N CYS A 493 11.08 2.94 23.51
CA CYS A 493 9.81 3.64 23.54
C CYS A 493 8.70 2.82 24.21
N ARG A 494 8.62 1.52 23.93
CA ARG A 494 7.64 0.63 24.59
C ARG A 494 7.89 0.51 26.09
N SER A 495 9.14 0.40 26.51
CA SER A 495 9.50 0.37 27.94
C SER A 495 9.20 1.70 28.63
N ALA A 496 9.46 2.84 27.98
CA ALA A 496 9.14 4.17 28.50
C ALA A 496 7.62 4.37 28.65
N ILE A 497 6.81 3.86 27.71
CA ILE A 497 5.35 3.88 27.83
C ILE A 497 4.86 2.98 28.97
N ALA A 498 5.45 1.78 29.12
CA ALA A 498 5.09 0.86 30.20
C ALA A 498 5.42 1.44 31.60
N THR A 499 6.52 2.19 31.71
CA THR A 499 6.93 2.89 32.95
C THR A 499 6.26 4.26 33.13
N LYS A 500 5.41 4.68 32.16
CA LYS A 500 4.74 6.00 32.14
C LYS A 500 5.72 7.19 32.20
N ASN A 501 6.93 7.02 31.71
CA ASN A 501 7.95 8.07 31.73
C ASN A 501 7.96 8.85 30.41
N ILE A 502 7.15 9.92 30.35
CA ILE A 502 6.99 10.75 29.15
C ILE A 502 8.31 11.44 28.76
N ASN A 503 9.09 11.89 29.73
CA ASN A 503 10.35 12.59 29.45
C ASN A 503 11.39 11.65 28.83
N LEU A 504 11.47 10.42 29.32
CA LEU A 504 12.31 9.39 28.73
C LEU A 504 11.85 9.04 27.30
N LEU A 505 10.54 8.92 27.08
CA LEU A 505 9.98 8.67 25.76
C LEU A 505 10.36 9.76 24.76
N ILE A 506 10.19 11.03 25.12
CA ILE A 506 10.56 12.17 24.26
C ILE A 506 12.07 12.18 24.00
N LYS A 507 12.91 11.94 25.03
CA LYS A 507 14.37 11.84 24.88
C LYS A 507 14.73 10.75 23.88
N THR A 508 14.17 9.55 24.04
CA THR A 508 14.41 8.41 23.16
C THR A 508 14.01 8.72 21.71
N ILE A 509 12.89 9.41 21.50
CA ILE A 509 12.47 9.82 20.15
C ILE A 509 13.47 10.83 19.57
N LYS A 510 13.97 11.80 20.35
CA LYS A 510 14.93 12.81 19.91
C LYS A 510 16.29 12.22 19.56
N THR A 511 16.90 11.50 20.47
CA THR A 511 18.30 11.05 20.37
C THR A 511 18.47 9.61 19.91
N GLY A 512 17.45 8.76 20.13
CA GLY A 512 17.56 7.31 19.92
C GLY A 512 18.18 6.54 21.09
N GLU A 513 18.51 7.24 22.19
CA GLU A 513 19.15 6.68 23.37
C GLU A 513 18.25 6.83 24.61
N ALA A 514 18.45 5.96 25.61
CA ALA A 514 17.70 5.97 26.87
C ALA A 514 18.04 7.17 27.77
#